data_17840fc5a4a8b23e496f87baf7b3bfae
#
_entry.id   17840fc5a4a8b23e496f87baf7b3bfae
#
_cell.length_a   1.000
_cell.length_b   1.000
_cell.length_c   1.000
_cell.angle_alpha   90.00
_cell.angle_beta   90.00
_cell.angle_gamma   90.00
#
_symmetry.space_group_name_H-M   'P 1'
#
loop_
_entity.id
_entity.type
_entity.pdbx_description
1 polymer ?
#
loop_
_entity_poly.entity_id
_entity_poly.type
_entity_poly.pdbx_seq_one_letter_code
_entity_poly.pdbx_strand_id
1 'polypeptide(L)'
;IRRTNWIITTWWRPQAYYDMSSWRATWSGEGGGVLANQAPHQLDLWQWICGMPSKVRANLQFGSHRNIAVEDDVTAFVEYPNGATGTFITCTHDILGTDRFEIHGDKGKILVEGSKKVTVKRMKESENELNKRLTFADVANLFRGEGMSDMFDVEEFEIPDQWGTQHIN
;
A
#
# COMPACT_ATOMS: atom_id res chain seq x y z
N ILE A 1 -7.92 10.98 -6.87
CA ILE A 1 -7.37 10.31 -5.66
C ILE A 1 -7.25 11.35 -4.57
N ARG A 2 -7.60 10.96 -3.32
CA ARG A 2 -7.44 11.75 -2.10
C ARG A 2 -6.40 11.15 -1.16
N ARG A 3 -6.31 9.83 -1.13
CA ARG A 3 -5.36 9.09 -0.30
C ARG A 3 -4.97 7.76 -0.93
N THR A 4 -3.72 7.37 -0.72
CA THR A 4 -3.20 6.06 -1.09
C THR A 4 -2.46 5.45 0.10
N ASN A 5 -2.61 4.15 0.35
CA ASN A 5 -1.87 3.48 1.40
C ASN A 5 -1.42 2.11 0.87
N TRP A 6 -0.15 1.81 0.97
CA TRP A 6 0.36 0.47 0.68
C TRP A 6 1.18 -0.05 1.84
N ILE A 7 0.72 -1.14 2.41
CA ILE A 7 1.47 -1.91 3.38
C ILE A 7 1.86 -3.21 2.69
N ILE A 8 3.16 -3.44 2.54
CA ILE A 8 3.69 -4.67 1.96
C ILE A 8 4.89 -5.14 2.75
N THR A 9 4.69 -6.17 3.57
CA THR A 9 5.67 -6.72 4.51
C THR A 9 5.87 -8.23 4.29
N THR A 10 5.38 -8.78 3.18
CA THR A 10 5.41 -10.22 2.87
C THR A 10 6.82 -10.77 2.57
N TRP A 11 7.85 -9.93 2.63
CA TRP A 11 9.22 -10.30 2.28
C TRP A 11 10.07 -10.66 3.50
N TRP A 12 9.56 -11.51 4.37
CA TRP A 12 10.37 -11.97 5.49
C TRP A 12 11.70 -12.58 5.03
N ARG A 13 12.80 -12.10 5.60
CA ARG A 13 14.15 -12.54 5.33
C ARG A 13 14.86 -12.83 6.65
N PRO A 14 15.21 -14.10 6.95
CA PRO A 14 16.03 -14.43 8.12
C PRO A 14 17.49 -13.99 7.92
N GLN A 15 18.26 -13.90 9.00
CA GLN A 15 19.69 -13.57 8.92
C GLN A 15 20.45 -14.47 7.93
N ALA A 16 20.15 -15.77 7.95
CA ALA A 16 20.78 -16.73 7.04
C ALA A 16 20.63 -16.38 5.55
N TYR A 17 19.54 -15.72 5.16
CA TYR A 17 19.36 -15.25 3.78
C TYR A 17 20.43 -14.20 3.40
N TYR A 18 20.77 -13.31 4.33
CA TYR A 18 21.79 -12.31 4.10
C TYR A 18 23.21 -12.88 4.15
N ASP A 19 23.43 -13.88 5.01
CA ASP A 19 24.73 -14.54 5.19
C ASP A 19 25.11 -15.45 4.01
N MET A 20 24.16 -15.76 3.11
CA MET A 20 24.42 -16.60 1.92
C MET A 20 25.38 -15.95 0.91
N SER A 21 25.57 -14.65 0.95
CA SER A 21 26.46 -13.95 0.00
C SER A 21 26.97 -12.63 0.56
N SER A 22 28.20 -12.30 0.22
CA SER A 22 28.90 -11.10 0.72
C SER A 22 28.38 -9.77 0.13
N TRP A 23 27.60 -9.81 -0.93
CA TRP A 23 27.09 -8.62 -1.60
C TRP A 23 25.68 -8.21 -1.12
N ARG A 24 24.93 -9.18 -0.54
CA ARG A 24 23.57 -8.89 -0.08
C ARG A 24 23.58 -7.92 1.10
N ALA A 25 22.54 -7.10 1.14
CA ALA A 25 22.30 -6.12 2.19
C ALA A 25 23.53 -5.21 2.48
N THR A 26 24.29 -4.89 1.44
CA THR A 26 25.42 -3.98 1.51
C THR A 26 25.26 -2.83 0.51
N TRP A 27 25.74 -1.65 0.87
CA TRP A 27 25.72 -0.47 -0.01
C TRP A 27 26.54 -0.67 -1.28
N SER A 28 27.66 -1.40 -1.19
CA SER A 28 28.54 -1.65 -2.33
C SER A 28 28.05 -2.75 -3.27
N GLY A 29 27.23 -3.67 -2.77
CA GLY A 29 26.72 -4.80 -3.53
C GLY A 29 25.31 -4.56 -4.08
N GLU A 30 24.33 -4.50 -3.20
CA GLU A 30 22.92 -4.28 -3.58
C GLU A 30 22.58 -2.79 -3.80
N GLY A 31 23.31 -1.87 -3.19
CA GLY A 31 23.06 -0.44 -3.26
C GLY A 31 21.93 0.06 -2.35
N GLY A 32 21.39 -0.79 -1.50
CA GLY A 32 20.30 -0.51 -0.55
C GLY A 32 19.74 -1.77 0.03
N GLY A 33 18.65 -1.66 0.79
CA GLY A 33 17.97 -2.74 1.46
C GLY A 33 16.61 -3.07 0.86
N VAL A 34 15.57 -3.05 1.69
CA VAL A 34 14.22 -3.45 1.30
C VAL A 34 13.67 -2.59 0.14
N LEU A 35 14.02 -1.31 0.07
CA LEU A 35 13.55 -0.43 -1.01
C LEU A 35 14.22 -0.74 -2.35
N ALA A 36 15.50 -1.14 -2.33
CA ALA A 36 16.27 -1.41 -3.53
C ALA A 36 16.10 -2.84 -4.06
N ASN A 37 15.83 -3.81 -3.18
CA ASN A 37 15.79 -5.23 -3.54
C ASN A 37 14.35 -5.79 -3.59
N GLN A 38 13.57 -5.66 -2.50
CA GLN A 38 12.24 -6.30 -2.42
C GLN A 38 11.12 -5.41 -2.97
N ALA A 39 11.16 -4.12 -2.71
CA ALA A 39 10.07 -3.20 -2.98
C ALA A 39 10.12 -2.38 -4.29
N PRO A 40 11.13 -2.48 -5.19
CA PRO A 40 11.20 -1.62 -6.37
C PRO A 40 9.97 -1.74 -7.26
N HIS A 41 9.47 -2.96 -7.46
CA HIS A 41 8.30 -3.20 -8.31
C HIS A 41 7.02 -2.58 -7.74
N GLN A 42 6.86 -2.59 -6.43
CA GLN A 42 5.70 -1.99 -5.77
C GLN A 42 5.80 -0.46 -5.79
N LEU A 43 6.98 0.10 -5.60
CA LEU A 43 7.20 1.54 -5.72
C LEU A 43 6.93 2.02 -7.14
N ASP A 44 7.39 1.28 -8.15
CA ASP A 44 7.13 1.57 -9.55
C ASP A 44 5.63 1.49 -9.88
N LEU A 45 4.97 0.41 -9.46
CA LEU A 45 3.53 0.23 -9.65
C LEU A 45 2.72 1.30 -8.91
N TRP A 46 3.10 1.67 -7.70
CA TRP A 46 2.43 2.73 -6.93
C TRP A 46 2.51 4.08 -7.65
N GLN A 47 3.70 4.45 -8.12
CA GLN A 47 3.91 5.65 -8.91
C GLN A 47 3.12 5.60 -10.23
N TRP A 48 3.10 4.47 -10.92
CA TRP A 48 2.39 4.32 -12.20
C TRP A 48 0.88 4.48 -12.03
N ILE A 49 0.29 3.92 -10.96
CA ILE A 49 -1.15 3.98 -10.71
C ILE A 49 -1.56 5.34 -10.11
N CYS A 50 -0.81 5.83 -9.13
CA CYS A 50 -1.20 6.98 -8.30
C CYS A 50 -0.51 8.30 -8.70
N GLY A 51 0.49 8.25 -9.58
CA GLY A 51 1.31 9.38 -9.98
C GLY A 51 2.49 9.62 -9.02
N MET A 52 3.35 10.54 -9.44
CA MET A 52 4.57 10.87 -8.70
C MET A 52 4.25 11.81 -7.54
N PRO A 53 4.68 11.52 -6.31
CA PRO A 53 4.52 12.45 -5.19
C PRO A 53 5.43 13.67 -5.37
N SER A 54 5.00 14.81 -4.84
CA SER A 54 5.79 16.04 -4.81
C SER A 54 6.69 16.15 -3.58
N LYS A 55 6.34 15.42 -2.50
CA LYS A 55 7.12 15.36 -1.27
C LYS A 55 7.09 13.97 -0.67
N VAL A 56 8.21 13.58 -0.08
CA VAL A 56 8.37 12.33 0.68
C VAL A 56 9.01 12.64 2.02
N ARG A 57 8.47 12.06 3.08
CA ARG A 57 9.09 12.00 4.41
C ARG A 57 9.08 10.55 4.85
N ALA A 58 10.22 10.03 5.27
CA ALA A 58 10.33 8.64 5.64
C ALA A 58 11.14 8.45 6.92
N ASN A 59 10.75 7.45 7.69
CA ASN A 59 11.56 6.86 8.73
C ASN A 59 12.12 5.55 8.20
N LEU A 60 13.43 5.41 8.20
CA LEU A 60 14.15 4.21 7.79
C LEU A 60 14.91 3.66 8.97
N GLN A 61 14.81 2.35 9.18
CA GLN A 61 15.62 1.65 10.17
C GLN A 61 16.64 0.78 9.43
N PHE A 62 17.89 0.81 9.90
CA PHE A 62 19.02 0.14 9.27
C PHE A 62 19.51 -0.96 10.19
N GLY A 63 19.41 -2.19 9.76
CA GLY A 63 19.89 -3.32 10.54
C GLY A 63 19.25 -3.47 11.93
N SER A 64 18.00 -3.00 12.11
CA SER A 64 17.36 -3.01 13.42
C SER A 64 16.93 -4.41 13.86
N HIS A 65 16.66 -5.27 12.92
CA HIS A 65 16.21 -6.66 13.17
C HIS A 65 17.15 -7.71 12.61
N ARG A 66 18.17 -7.28 11.84
CA ARG A 66 19.19 -8.15 11.22
C ARG A 66 20.55 -7.47 11.31
N ASN A 67 21.60 -8.26 11.27
CA ASN A 67 22.96 -7.72 11.19
C ASN A 67 23.30 -7.38 9.74
N ILE A 68 22.79 -6.24 9.27
CA ILE A 68 22.96 -5.72 7.90
C ILE A 68 23.21 -4.22 7.93
N ALA A 69 23.79 -3.67 6.86
CA ALA A 69 24.18 -2.25 6.79
C ALA A 69 23.14 -1.34 6.14
N VAL A 70 22.09 -1.92 5.56
CA VAL A 70 21.06 -1.23 4.77
C VAL A 70 19.71 -1.22 5.49
N GLU A 71 18.73 -0.52 4.92
CA GLU A 71 17.41 -0.43 5.53
C GLU A 71 16.64 -1.75 5.46
N ASP A 72 16.06 -2.18 6.58
CA ASP A 72 15.24 -3.38 6.75
C ASP A 72 13.80 -3.07 7.17
N ASP A 73 13.50 -1.82 7.52
CA ASP A 73 12.16 -1.33 7.84
C ASP A 73 12.00 0.11 7.34
N VAL A 74 10.90 0.39 6.67
CA VAL A 74 10.60 1.71 6.11
C VAL A 74 9.13 2.06 6.28
N THR A 75 8.89 3.25 6.86
CA THR A 75 7.58 3.89 6.86
C THR A 75 7.71 5.25 6.19
N ALA A 76 7.08 5.42 5.04
CA ALA A 76 7.10 6.66 4.27
C ALA A 76 5.71 7.30 4.23
N PHE A 77 5.69 8.63 4.31
CA PHE A 77 4.54 9.49 4.04
C PHE A 77 4.82 10.32 2.80
N VAL A 78 3.83 10.43 1.92
CA VAL A 78 3.94 11.19 0.68
C VAL A 78 2.82 12.21 0.52
N GLU A 79 3.14 13.32 -0.14
CA GLU A 79 2.19 14.35 -0.56
C GLU A 79 2.22 14.45 -2.09
N TYR A 80 1.05 14.51 -2.73
CA TYR A 80 0.90 14.66 -4.17
C TYR A 80 0.60 16.12 -4.55
N PRO A 81 0.87 16.54 -5.81
CA PRO A 81 0.62 17.93 -6.24
C PRO A 81 -0.83 18.39 -6.09
N ASN A 82 -1.78 17.49 -6.14
CA ASN A 82 -3.21 17.76 -5.99
C ASN A 82 -3.70 17.80 -4.52
N GLY A 83 -2.79 17.74 -3.55
CA GLY A 83 -3.10 17.72 -2.12
C GLY A 83 -3.47 16.33 -1.55
N ALA A 84 -3.50 15.29 -2.37
CA ALA A 84 -3.65 13.94 -1.88
C ALA A 84 -2.43 13.53 -1.03
N THR A 85 -2.63 12.56 -0.14
CA THR A 85 -1.58 12.01 0.72
C THR A 85 -1.46 10.50 0.55
N GLY A 86 -0.35 9.93 0.98
CA GLY A 86 -0.17 8.48 0.97
C GLY A 86 0.81 7.99 2.00
N THR A 87 0.74 6.70 2.27
CA THR A 87 1.72 5.99 3.11
C THR A 87 2.21 4.75 2.40
N PHE A 88 3.50 4.44 2.59
CA PHE A 88 4.12 3.20 2.15
C PHE A 88 4.87 2.59 3.34
N ILE A 89 4.55 1.35 3.66
CA ILE A 89 5.16 0.62 4.79
C ILE A 89 5.68 -0.70 4.25
N THR A 90 6.95 -0.98 4.50
CA THR A 90 7.61 -2.22 4.08
C THR A 90 8.70 -2.61 5.05
N CYS A 91 8.89 -3.90 5.24
CA CYS A 91 10.00 -4.44 6.03
C CYS A 91 10.35 -5.88 5.63
N THR A 92 11.47 -6.39 6.18
CA THR A 92 11.92 -7.77 5.95
C THR A 92 11.85 -8.66 7.20
N HIS A 93 11.28 -8.18 8.28
CA HIS A 93 11.24 -8.90 9.56
C HIS A 93 9.84 -9.43 9.94
N ASP A 94 8.78 -9.06 9.20
CA ASP A 94 7.42 -9.54 9.46
C ASP A 94 7.19 -10.93 8.82
N ILE A 95 7.18 -11.98 9.65
CA ILE A 95 7.01 -13.36 9.19
C ILE A 95 5.57 -13.67 8.76
N LEU A 96 4.59 -12.94 9.29
CA LEU A 96 3.18 -13.15 8.95
C LEU A 96 2.80 -12.37 7.69
N GLY A 97 3.49 -11.28 7.44
CA GLY A 97 3.36 -10.43 6.27
C GLY A 97 1.97 -9.83 6.06
N THR A 98 1.96 -8.65 5.49
CA THR A 98 0.74 -7.98 5.02
C THR A 98 0.97 -7.52 3.59
N ASP A 99 0.00 -7.72 2.70
CA ASP A 99 -0.06 -7.07 1.40
C ASP A 99 -1.44 -6.44 1.26
N ARG A 100 -1.48 -5.12 1.41
CA ARG A 100 -2.72 -4.34 1.35
C ARG A 100 -2.46 -2.99 0.70
N PHE A 101 -3.09 -2.78 -0.45
CA PHE A 101 -3.04 -1.54 -1.18
C PHE A 101 -4.43 -0.90 -1.24
N GLU A 102 -4.54 0.35 -0.80
CA GLU A 102 -5.78 1.12 -0.82
C GLU A 102 -5.62 2.40 -1.64
N ILE A 103 -6.61 2.69 -2.47
CA ILE A 103 -6.78 3.96 -3.16
C ILE A 103 -8.14 4.53 -2.77
N HIS A 104 -8.15 5.66 -2.10
CA HIS A 104 -9.36 6.39 -1.75
C HIS A 104 -9.51 7.62 -2.64
N GLY A 105 -10.65 7.75 -3.29
CA GLY A 105 -11.01 8.86 -4.16
C GLY A 105 -12.33 9.52 -3.74
N ASP A 106 -12.71 10.55 -4.47
CA ASP A 106 -13.97 11.27 -4.28
C ASP A 106 -15.21 10.41 -4.60
N LYS A 107 -15.06 9.47 -5.55
CA LYS A 107 -16.15 8.60 -6.03
C LYS A 107 -16.03 7.15 -5.55
N GLY A 108 -15.21 6.90 -4.53
CA GLY A 108 -15.12 5.54 -3.98
C GLY A 108 -13.73 5.13 -3.53
N LYS A 109 -13.59 3.85 -3.31
CA LYS A 109 -12.37 3.22 -2.80
C LYS A 109 -12.07 1.95 -3.59
N ILE A 110 -10.79 1.71 -3.84
CA ILE A 110 -10.26 0.44 -4.31
C ILE A 110 -9.39 -0.13 -3.19
N LEU A 111 -9.57 -1.41 -2.90
CA LEU A 111 -8.77 -2.18 -1.96
C LEU A 111 -8.23 -3.41 -2.68
N VAL A 112 -6.93 -3.63 -2.62
CA VAL A 112 -6.27 -4.84 -3.11
C VAL A 112 -5.65 -5.54 -1.92
N GLU A 113 -5.94 -6.82 -1.75
CA GLU A 113 -5.46 -7.65 -0.63
C GLU A 113 -4.75 -8.88 -1.17
N GLY A 114 -3.53 -9.11 -0.66
CA GLY A 114 -2.70 -10.26 -1.01
C GLY A 114 -2.35 -10.34 -2.50
N SER A 115 -2.43 -9.24 -3.23
CA SER A 115 -2.29 -9.20 -4.69
C SER A 115 -3.25 -10.17 -5.44
N LYS A 116 -4.31 -10.60 -4.78
CA LYS A 116 -5.27 -11.62 -5.28
C LYS A 116 -6.70 -11.14 -5.31
N LYS A 117 -7.14 -10.37 -4.33
CA LYS A 117 -8.51 -9.88 -4.23
C LYS A 117 -8.55 -8.37 -4.43
N VAL A 118 -9.41 -7.92 -5.33
CA VAL A 118 -9.71 -6.49 -5.55
C VAL A 118 -11.15 -6.23 -5.16
N THR A 119 -11.36 -5.31 -4.22
CA THR A 119 -12.69 -4.81 -3.86
C THR A 119 -12.81 -3.37 -4.33
N VAL A 120 -13.80 -3.07 -5.14
CA VAL A 120 -14.14 -1.72 -5.61
C VAL A 120 -15.44 -1.30 -4.97
N LYS A 121 -15.39 -0.22 -4.19
CA LYS A 121 -16.58 0.45 -3.66
C LYS A 121 -16.78 1.74 -4.43
N ARG A 122 -17.84 1.79 -5.23
CA ARG A 122 -18.14 2.93 -6.12
C ARG A 122 -19.33 3.71 -5.57
N MET A 123 -19.14 4.95 -5.21
CA MET A 123 -20.23 5.82 -4.77
C MET A 123 -21.14 6.21 -5.93
N LYS A 124 -22.45 6.25 -5.71
CA LYS A 124 -23.47 6.68 -6.68
C LYS A 124 -23.33 8.14 -7.06
N GLU A 125 -22.83 8.96 -6.14
CA GLU A 125 -22.46 10.35 -6.36
C GLU A 125 -21.09 10.62 -5.70
N SER A 126 -20.46 11.75 -6.02
CA SER A 126 -19.20 12.12 -5.36
C SER A 126 -19.43 12.48 -3.90
N GLU A 127 -18.44 12.22 -3.04
CA GLU A 127 -18.54 12.63 -1.62
C GLU A 127 -18.74 14.14 -1.48
N ASN A 128 -18.14 14.93 -2.34
CA ASN A 128 -18.34 16.38 -2.36
C ASN A 128 -19.79 16.79 -2.65
N GLU A 129 -20.48 16.12 -3.56
CA GLU A 129 -21.89 16.38 -3.87
C GLU A 129 -22.79 15.90 -2.73
N LEU A 130 -22.53 14.68 -2.24
CA LEU A 130 -23.22 14.12 -1.08
C LEU A 130 -23.14 15.06 0.13
N ASN A 131 -21.94 15.52 0.47
CA ASN A 131 -21.71 16.42 1.60
C ASN A 131 -22.47 17.74 1.50
N LYS A 132 -22.67 18.28 0.27
CA LYS A 132 -23.42 19.54 0.07
C LYS A 132 -24.92 19.40 0.28
N ARG A 133 -25.49 18.23 0.03
CA ARG A 133 -26.95 18.01 0.08
C ARG A 133 -27.45 17.38 1.38
N LEU A 134 -26.59 16.71 2.15
CA LEU A 134 -26.98 16.07 3.40
C LEU A 134 -27.45 17.09 4.43
N THR A 135 -28.62 16.83 5.00
CA THR A 135 -29.19 17.62 6.10
C THR A 135 -28.81 17.01 7.46
N PHE A 136 -29.09 17.72 8.54
CA PHE A 136 -28.90 17.21 9.90
C PHE A 136 -29.72 15.91 10.16
N ALA A 137 -30.93 15.83 9.61
CA ALA A 137 -31.77 14.62 9.74
C ALA A 137 -31.15 13.42 9.02
N ASP A 138 -30.57 13.62 7.82
CA ASP A 138 -29.88 12.58 7.07
C ASP A 138 -28.66 12.06 7.85
N VAL A 139 -27.87 12.96 8.43
CA VAL A 139 -26.69 12.61 9.25
C VAL A 139 -27.12 11.79 10.48
N ALA A 140 -28.22 12.13 11.13
CA ALA A 140 -28.72 11.35 12.26
C ALA A 140 -29.11 9.92 11.87
N ASN A 141 -29.68 9.73 10.69
CA ASN A 141 -30.01 8.41 10.15
C ASN A 141 -28.72 7.60 9.81
N LEU A 142 -27.75 8.25 9.19
CA LEU A 142 -26.46 7.62 8.87
C LEU A 142 -25.74 7.11 10.13
N PHE A 143 -25.73 7.88 11.22
CA PHE A 143 -25.16 7.45 12.49
C PHE A 143 -25.90 6.27 13.16
N ARG A 144 -27.14 6.04 12.77
CA ARG A 144 -27.88 4.82 13.16
C ARG A 144 -27.61 3.63 12.23
N GLY A 145 -26.80 3.82 11.17
CA GLY A 145 -26.51 2.81 10.16
C GLY A 145 -27.57 2.70 9.07
N GLU A 146 -28.51 3.63 9.01
CA GLU A 146 -29.57 3.64 8.02
C GLU A 146 -29.11 4.28 6.70
N GLY A 147 -29.34 3.62 5.56
CA GLY A 147 -29.11 4.18 4.22
C GLY A 147 -27.65 4.22 3.77
N MET A 148 -26.68 3.85 4.58
CA MET A 148 -25.27 3.87 4.20
C MET A 148 -24.97 2.88 3.06
N SER A 149 -25.55 1.69 3.09
CA SER A 149 -25.39 0.66 2.06
C SER A 149 -25.93 1.09 0.69
N ASP A 150 -26.90 2.00 0.67
CA ASP A 150 -27.55 2.45 -0.56
C ASP A 150 -26.76 3.53 -1.30
N MET A 151 -25.69 4.05 -0.68
CA MET A 151 -24.87 5.12 -1.23
C MET A 151 -23.78 4.64 -2.19
N PHE A 152 -23.44 3.36 -2.18
CA PHE A 152 -22.38 2.81 -3.01
C PHE A 152 -22.67 1.37 -3.44
N ASP A 153 -22.09 1.01 -4.55
CA ASP A 153 -22.05 -0.37 -5.06
C ASP A 153 -20.72 -1.01 -4.69
N VAL A 154 -20.71 -2.32 -4.48
CA VAL A 154 -19.51 -3.11 -4.19
C VAL A 154 -19.31 -4.15 -5.28
N GLU A 155 -18.14 -4.15 -5.87
CA GLU A 155 -17.70 -5.16 -6.84
C GLU A 155 -16.45 -5.85 -6.28
N GLU A 156 -16.39 -7.16 -6.39
CA GLU A 156 -15.23 -7.95 -5.98
C GLU A 156 -14.70 -8.76 -7.15
N PHE A 157 -13.38 -8.78 -7.29
CA PHE A 157 -12.68 -9.50 -8.34
C PHE A 157 -11.58 -10.34 -7.70
N GLU A 158 -11.45 -11.57 -8.14
CA GLU A 158 -10.28 -12.39 -7.86
C GLU A 158 -9.31 -12.31 -9.04
N ILE A 159 -8.05 -12.04 -8.76
CA ILE A 159 -6.98 -12.07 -9.76
C ILE A 159 -6.53 -13.53 -9.86
N PRO A 160 -6.73 -14.19 -11.01
CA PRO A 160 -6.26 -15.55 -11.20
C PRO A 160 -4.75 -15.64 -10.98
N ASP A 161 -4.28 -16.71 -10.38
CA ASP A 161 -2.86 -17.02 -10.20
C ASP A 161 -2.22 -17.29 -11.58
N GLN A 162 -2.02 -16.25 -12.38
CA GLN A 162 -1.35 -16.35 -13.69
C GLN A 162 0.17 -16.52 -13.56
N TRP A 163 0.71 -16.28 -12.38
CA TRP A 163 2.14 -16.37 -12.07
C TRP A 163 2.47 -17.62 -11.26
N GLY A 164 1.72 -18.70 -11.51
CA GLY A 164 2.03 -19.98 -10.90
C GLY A 164 3.50 -20.33 -11.07
N THR A 165 4.20 -20.54 -9.95
CA THR A 165 5.47 -21.27 -9.77
C THR A 165 6.61 -21.12 -10.80
N GLN A 166 6.49 -20.30 -11.83
CA GLN A 166 7.53 -20.14 -12.86
C GLN A 166 8.67 -19.19 -12.44
N HIS A 167 8.56 -18.53 -11.30
CA HIS A 167 9.61 -17.64 -10.77
C HIS A 167 10.32 -18.17 -9.52
N ILE A 168 10.18 -19.46 -9.23
CA ILE A 168 11.01 -20.16 -8.25
C ILE A 168 12.01 -21.03 -9.02
N ASN A 169 12.99 -20.40 -9.63
CA ASN A 169 14.22 -21.05 -10.07
C ASN A 169 15.38 -20.06 -9.88
#